data_6d5e7ca48ad13322a17d5f0b8805b5c3
#
_entry.id   6d5e7ca48ad13322a17d5f0b8805b5c3
#
_cell.length_a   1.000
_cell.length_b   1.000
_cell.length_c   1.000
_cell.angle_alpha   90.00
_cell.angle_beta   90.00
_cell.angle_gamma   90.00
#
_symmetry.space_group_name_H-M   'P 1'
#
loop_
_entity.id
_entity.type
_entity.pdbx_description
1 polymer ?
#
loop_
_entity_poly.entity_id
_entity_poly.type
_entity_poly.pdbx_seq_one_letter_code
_entity_poly.pdbx_strand_id
1 'polypeptide(L)'
;MRIEIWSDVVCPWCYIGKRRLERALGQFEHAADVEVTWRSFQLNPDTPPGTAVPTLDYLARRFGPQATAMTTQVAELARAEGLDFDFGAALTVNTLDAHRLLHLAADAGVGGAAKERLLRAHFTEGADLSDQDTLTRLLTEAGADEPRVRAVLASDEYADAVRADFDEARMLGANGVPFFVIDRTYGVSGAQSAETFLHALRTAYAAEDAAEDAGAR
;
A
#
# COMPACT_ATOMS: atom_id res chain seq x y z
N MET A 1 -10.57 -6.65 15.81
CA MET A 1 -9.36 -5.80 15.53
C MET A 1 -9.33 -5.37 14.08
N ARG A 2 -9.08 -4.08 13.77
CA ARG A 2 -8.99 -3.54 12.41
C ARG A 2 -7.65 -2.86 12.19
N ILE A 3 -6.99 -3.16 11.06
CA ILE A 3 -5.75 -2.50 10.64
C ILE A 3 -6.02 -1.68 9.40
N GLU A 4 -5.83 -0.37 9.46
CA GLU A 4 -5.88 0.53 8.32
C GLU A 4 -4.46 0.87 7.87
N ILE A 5 -4.18 0.76 6.56
CA ILE A 5 -2.82 0.88 6.02
C ILE A 5 -2.80 1.91 4.91
N TRP A 6 -2.28 3.10 5.20
CA TRP A 6 -1.98 4.10 4.17
C TRP A 6 -0.73 3.70 3.40
N SER A 7 -0.85 3.65 2.10
CA SER A 7 0.17 3.03 1.25
C SER A 7 0.06 3.49 -0.20
N ASP A 8 1.19 3.70 -0.86
CA ASP A 8 1.24 3.93 -2.31
C ASP A 8 1.74 2.68 -3.06
N VAL A 9 1.26 2.48 -4.28
CA VAL A 9 1.63 1.33 -5.13
C VAL A 9 3.04 1.47 -5.73
N VAL A 10 3.63 2.67 -5.68
CA VAL A 10 5.00 2.96 -6.12
C VAL A 10 5.99 3.13 -4.95
N CYS A 11 5.55 2.87 -3.72
CA CYS A 11 6.41 2.96 -2.54
C CYS A 11 7.06 1.60 -2.22
N PRO A 12 8.38 1.45 -2.33
CA PRO A 12 9.05 0.17 -2.07
C PRO A 12 8.90 -0.27 -0.60
N TRP A 13 8.92 0.69 0.33
CA TRP A 13 8.71 0.42 1.74
C TRP A 13 7.28 -0.07 2.04
N CYS A 14 6.29 0.30 1.22
CA CYS A 14 4.92 -0.21 1.35
C CYS A 14 4.85 -1.70 1.04
N TYR A 15 5.59 -2.17 0.04
CA TYR A 15 5.63 -3.59 -0.29
C TYR A 15 6.41 -4.41 0.76
N ILE A 16 7.57 -3.90 1.20
CA ILE A 16 8.36 -4.50 2.29
C ILE A 16 7.53 -4.55 3.58
N GLY A 17 6.87 -3.44 3.94
CA GLY A 17 6.03 -3.37 5.14
C GLY A 17 4.84 -4.34 5.10
N LYS A 18 4.23 -4.51 3.91
CA LYS A 18 3.17 -5.51 3.69
C LYS A 18 3.68 -6.94 4.02
N ARG A 19 4.85 -7.35 3.50
CA ARG A 19 5.43 -8.67 3.81
C ARG A 19 5.72 -8.87 5.29
N ARG A 20 6.23 -7.83 5.95
CA ARG A 20 6.54 -7.88 7.38
C ARG A 20 5.30 -7.98 8.23
N LEU A 21 4.23 -7.24 7.89
CA LEU A 21 2.93 -7.39 8.55
C LEU A 21 2.34 -8.78 8.33
N GLU A 22 2.37 -9.31 7.10
CA GLU A 22 1.88 -10.66 6.80
C GLU A 22 2.62 -11.73 7.60
N ARG A 23 3.94 -11.58 7.78
CA ARG A 23 4.73 -12.47 8.64
C ARG A 23 4.35 -12.35 10.11
N ALA A 24 4.06 -11.15 10.58
CA ALA A 24 3.59 -10.93 11.96
C ALA A 24 2.21 -11.55 12.17
N LEU A 25 1.28 -11.34 11.21
CA LEU A 25 -0.05 -11.96 11.26
C LEU A 25 0.02 -13.48 11.26
N GLY A 26 0.94 -14.08 10.51
CA GLY A 26 1.16 -15.54 10.53
C GLY A 26 1.65 -16.10 11.86
N GLN A 27 2.09 -15.24 12.79
CA GLN A 27 2.54 -15.58 14.14
C GLN A 27 1.60 -15.05 15.23
N PHE A 28 0.54 -14.34 14.84
CA PHE A 28 -0.41 -13.74 15.77
C PHE A 28 -1.55 -14.70 16.07
N GLU A 29 -1.79 -14.97 17.33
CA GLU A 29 -2.73 -15.99 17.83
C GLU A 29 -4.18 -15.71 17.40
N HIS A 30 -4.53 -14.44 17.18
CA HIS A 30 -5.86 -13.95 16.83
C HIS A 30 -5.93 -13.40 15.40
N ALA A 31 -5.10 -13.91 14.50
CA ALA A 31 -5.03 -13.43 13.11
C ALA A 31 -6.37 -13.55 12.36
N ALA A 32 -7.21 -14.51 12.70
CA ALA A 32 -8.53 -14.69 12.11
C ALA A 32 -9.51 -13.54 12.42
N ASP A 33 -9.28 -12.80 13.50
CA ASP A 33 -10.11 -11.68 13.96
C ASP A 33 -9.61 -10.33 13.39
N VAL A 34 -8.58 -10.35 12.54
CA VAL A 34 -7.96 -9.15 11.97
C VAL A 34 -8.55 -8.83 10.59
N GLU A 35 -9.14 -7.66 10.47
CA GLU A 35 -9.54 -7.07 9.20
C GLU A 35 -8.47 -6.05 8.73
N VAL A 36 -7.97 -6.21 7.50
CA VAL A 36 -7.00 -5.28 6.89
C VAL A 36 -7.68 -4.43 5.83
N THR A 37 -7.64 -3.11 6.00
CA THR A 37 -8.15 -2.13 5.04
C THR A 37 -7.00 -1.32 4.44
N TRP A 38 -6.89 -1.32 3.11
CA TRP A 38 -5.94 -0.48 2.39
C TRP A 38 -6.51 0.91 2.16
N ARG A 39 -5.73 1.93 2.55
CA ARG A 39 -6.05 3.35 2.37
C ARG A 39 -5.09 3.97 1.35
N SER A 40 -5.59 4.97 0.64
CA SER A 40 -4.83 5.65 -0.40
C SER A 40 -3.86 6.67 0.19
N PHE A 41 -2.66 6.72 -0.41
CA PHE A 41 -1.69 7.80 -0.18
C PHE A 41 -0.82 7.95 -1.43
N GLN A 42 -0.75 9.15 -2.00
CA GLN A 42 0.10 9.44 -3.15
C GLN A 42 1.39 10.11 -2.71
N LEU A 43 2.55 9.50 -3.02
CA LEU A 43 3.87 10.09 -2.75
C LEU A 43 4.18 11.26 -3.68
N ASN A 44 3.65 11.23 -4.90
CA ASN A 44 3.90 12.21 -5.95
C ASN A 44 2.57 12.68 -6.59
N PRO A 45 1.69 13.37 -5.86
CA PRO A 45 0.38 13.79 -6.35
C PRO A 45 0.47 14.80 -7.52
N ASP A 46 1.59 15.54 -7.61
CA ASP A 46 1.83 16.55 -8.64
C ASP A 46 2.34 15.94 -9.97
N THR A 47 2.59 14.64 -10.04
CA THR A 47 2.95 13.98 -11.30
C THR A 47 1.76 14.07 -12.26
N PRO A 48 1.93 14.62 -13.49
CA PRO A 48 0.81 14.71 -14.41
C PRO A 48 0.23 13.34 -14.77
N PRO A 49 -1.12 13.21 -14.88
CA PRO A 49 -1.74 11.96 -15.34
C PRO A 49 -1.19 11.50 -16.71
N GLY A 50 -1.07 10.21 -16.91
CA GLY A 50 -0.53 9.62 -18.15
C GLY A 50 0.97 9.83 -18.37
N THR A 51 1.69 10.34 -17.37
CA THR A 51 3.14 10.49 -17.43
C THR A 51 3.81 9.27 -16.80
N ALA A 52 4.71 8.62 -17.54
CA ALA A 52 5.60 7.57 -17.05
C ALA A 52 7.06 7.98 -17.26
N VAL A 53 7.86 7.96 -16.20
CA VAL A 53 9.28 8.30 -16.25
C VAL A 53 10.08 7.16 -15.63
N PRO A 54 11.21 6.71 -16.23
CA PRO A 54 12.06 5.72 -15.60
C PRO A 54 12.40 6.10 -14.15
N THR A 55 12.14 5.18 -13.23
CA THR A 55 12.26 5.46 -11.78
C THR A 55 13.70 5.85 -11.41
N LEU A 56 14.71 5.22 -12.00
CA LEU A 56 16.10 5.59 -11.75
C LEU A 56 16.40 7.03 -12.16
N ASP A 57 15.87 7.49 -13.29
CA ASP A 57 16.06 8.88 -13.76
C ASP A 57 15.34 9.88 -12.83
N TYR A 58 14.15 9.53 -12.36
CA TYR A 58 13.43 10.37 -11.40
C TYR A 58 14.20 10.48 -10.09
N LEU A 59 14.65 9.35 -9.53
CA LEU A 59 15.41 9.32 -8.29
C LEU A 59 16.76 10.01 -8.39
N ALA A 60 17.47 9.85 -9.54
CA ALA A 60 18.74 10.54 -9.79
C ALA A 60 18.57 12.07 -9.82
N ARG A 61 17.48 12.56 -10.42
CA ARG A 61 17.15 14.00 -10.38
C ARG A 61 16.83 14.52 -8.99
N ARG A 62 16.14 13.70 -8.18
CA ARG A 62 15.67 14.10 -6.83
C ARG A 62 16.76 13.97 -5.76
N PHE A 63 17.58 12.93 -5.81
CA PHE A 63 18.55 12.56 -4.78
C PHE A 63 20.01 12.59 -5.25
N GLY A 64 20.25 12.86 -6.53
CA GLY A 64 21.61 12.91 -7.08
C GLY A 64 22.33 11.56 -7.07
N PRO A 65 23.68 11.56 -6.88
CA PRO A 65 24.50 10.34 -6.99
C PRO A 65 24.16 9.23 -6.00
N GLN A 66 23.46 9.54 -4.89
CA GLN A 66 23.08 8.55 -3.88
C GLN A 66 21.90 7.66 -4.32
N ALA A 67 21.17 8.04 -5.37
CA ALA A 67 19.98 7.30 -5.82
C ALA A 67 20.29 5.83 -6.11
N THR A 68 21.41 5.52 -6.77
CA THR A 68 21.81 4.14 -7.10
C THR A 68 22.10 3.34 -5.84
N ALA A 69 22.83 3.88 -4.88
CA ALA A 69 23.11 3.18 -3.62
C ALA A 69 21.82 2.94 -2.81
N MET A 70 20.91 3.93 -2.78
CA MET A 70 19.60 3.80 -2.13
C MET A 70 18.76 2.68 -2.75
N THR A 71 18.62 2.64 -4.07
CA THR A 71 17.83 1.60 -4.76
C THR A 71 18.43 0.21 -4.59
N THR A 72 19.77 0.08 -4.63
CA THR A 72 20.47 -1.18 -4.37
C THR A 72 20.17 -1.68 -2.96
N GLN A 73 20.31 -0.83 -1.94
CA GLN A 73 20.02 -1.19 -0.55
C GLN A 73 18.55 -1.61 -0.35
N VAL A 74 17.62 -0.89 -0.95
CA VAL A 74 16.19 -1.21 -0.86
C VAL A 74 15.89 -2.54 -1.56
N ALA A 75 16.50 -2.83 -2.72
CA ALA A 75 16.34 -4.10 -3.41
C ALA A 75 16.89 -5.29 -2.60
N GLU A 76 18.02 -5.11 -1.89
CA GLU A 76 18.56 -6.13 -0.97
C GLU A 76 17.59 -6.40 0.20
N LEU A 77 17.03 -5.36 0.82
CA LEU A 77 16.03 -5.51 1.87
C LEU A 77 14.75 -6.19 1.35
N ALA A 78 14.30 -5.84 0.15
CA ALA A 78 13.15 -6.48 -0.48
C ALA A 78 13.40 -7.97 -0.73
N ARG A 79 14.60 -8.34 -1.21
CA ARG A 79 14.98 -9.74 -1.44
C ARG A 79 14.99 -10.56 -0.12
N ALA A 80 15.38 -9.97 1.00
CA ALA A 80 15.30 -10.61 2.31
C ALA A 80 13.84 -10.89 2.74
N GLU A 81 12.87 -10.18 2.16
CA GLU A 81 11.43 -10.39 2.35
C GLU A 81 10.79 -11.25 1.23
N GLY A 82 11.59 -11.85 0.35
CA GLY A 82 11.12 -12.67 -0.76
C GLY A 82 10.55 -11.87 -1.94
N LEU A 83 10.91 -10.58 -2.06
CA LEU A 83 10.49 -9.69 -3.13
C LEU A 83 11.63 -9.44 -4.12
N ASP A 84 11.37 -9.56 -5.40
CA ASP A 84 12.35 -9.30 -6.47
C ASP A 84 12.05 -7.96 -7.14
N PHE A 85 12.77 -6.89 -6.73
CA PHE A 85 12.59 -5.55 -7.24
C PHE A 85 13.52 -5.27 -8.42
N ASP A 86 12.94 -4.85 -9.54
CA ASP A 86 13.65 -4.32 -10.71
C ASP A 86 13.43 -2.81 -10.86
N PHE A 87 14.24 -2.02 -10.18
CA PHE A 87 14.21 -0.56 -10.33
C PHE A 87 14.59 -0.08 -11.73
N GLY A 88 15.26 -0.92 -12.53
CA GLY A 88 15.62 -0.60 -13.91
C GLY A 88 14.41 -0.60 -14.84
N ALA A 89 13.44 -1.47 -14.58
CA ALA A 89 12.19 -1.55 -15.33
C ALA A 89 11.07 -0.67 -14.74
N ALA A 90 11.15 -0.32 -13.45
CA ALA A 90 10.08 0.42 -12.75
C ALA A 90 9.91 1.84 -13.30
N LEU A 91 8.65 2.31 -13.32
CA LEU A 91 8.24 3.62 -13.81
C LEU A 91 7.61 4.47 -12.70
N THR A 92 8.10 5.68 -12.52
CA THR A 92 7.44 6.69 -11.67
C THR A 92 6.27 7.28 -12.44
N VAL A 93 5.06 7.15 -11.87
CA VAL A 93 3.78 7.52 -12.49
C VAL A 93 2.90 8.28 -11.51
N ASN A 94 1.82 8.89 -12.01
CA ASN A 94 0.71 9.32 -11.16
C ASN A 94 -0.10 8.09 -10.75
N THR A 95 -0.37 7.92 -9.47
CA THR A 95 -1.02 6.72 -8.90
C THR A 95 -2.51 6.93 -8.59
N LEU A 96 -3.10 8.06 -8.99
CA LEU A 96 -4.51 8.37 -8.67
C LEU A 96 -5.46 7.29 -9.18
N ASP A 97 -5.36 6.90 -10.45
CA ASP A 97 -6.25 5.89 -11.04
C ASP A 97 -6.06 4.52 -10.39
N ALA A 98 -4.81 4.14 -10.08
CA ALA A 98 -4.55 2.91 -9.33
C ALA A 98 -5.22 2.93 -7.94
N HIS A 99 -5.21 4.06 -7.24
CA HIS A 99 -5.87 4.22 -5.95
C HIS A 99 -7.40 4.19 -6.06
N ARG A 100 -7.99 4.84 -7.07
CA ARG A 100 -9.43 4.76 -7.35
C ARG A 100 -9.88 3.32 -7.59
N LEU A 101 -9.09 2.56 -8.32
CA LEU A 101 -9.35 1.15 -8.59
C LEU A 101 -9.14 0.26 -7.36
N LEU A 102 -8.27 0.64 -6.43
CA LEU A 102 -8.15 -0.06 -5.14
C LEU A 102 -9.40 0.11 -4.26
N HIS A 103 -10.07 1.27 -4.30
CA HIS A 103 -11.37 1.45 -3.66
C HIS A 103 -12.45 0.56 -4.31
N LEU A 104 -12.53 0.53 -5.65
CA LEU A 104 -13.40 -0.41 -6.35
C LEU A 104 -13.14 -1.87 -5.94
N ALA A 105 -11.87 -2.27 -5.88
CA ALA A 105 -11.47 -3.61 -5.50
C ALA A 105 -11.82 -3.94 -4.04
N ALA A 106 -11.74 -2.94 -3.14
CA ALA A 106 -12.15 -3.10 -1.75
C ALA A 106 -13.67 -3.35 -1.65
N ASP A 107 -14.50 -2.58 -2.36
CA ASP A 107 -15.95 -2.77 -2.42
C ASP A 107 -16.33 -4.14 -3.01
N ALA A 108 -15.52 -4.66 -3.92
CA ALA A 108 -15.68 -6.00 -4.50
C ALA A 108 -15.11 -7.15 -3.65
N GLY A 109 -14.50 -6.86 -2.48
CA GLY A 109 -13.90 -7.86 -1.59
C GLY A 109 -12.55 -8.41 -2.08
N VAL A 110 -11.93 -7.80 -3.09
CA VAL A 110 -10.64 -8.25 -3.67
C VAL A 110 -9.50 -7.25 -3.45
N GLY A 111 -9.68 -6.29 -2.53
CA GLY A 111 -8.72 -5.20 -2.29
C GLY A 111 -7.31 -5.67 -1.97
N GLY A 112 -7.14 -6.71 -1.15
CA GLY A 112 -5.84 -7.29 -0.82
C GLY A 112 -5.13 -7.90 -2.03
N ALA A 113 -5.86 -8.64 -2.87
CA ALA A 113 -5.34 -9.24 -4.10
C ALA A 113 -4.97 -8.15 -5.14
N ALA A 114 -5.81 -7.12 -5.29
CA ALA A 114 -5.53 -5.98 -6.16
C ALA A 114 -4.29 -5.21 -5.71
N LYS A 115 -4.15 -4.94 -4.40
CA LYS A 115 -2.96 -4.29 -3.84
C LYS A 115 -1.69 -5.07 -4.13
N GLU A 116 -1.71 -6.38 -3.89
CA GLU A 116 -0.58 -7.28 -4.20
C GLU A 116 -0.23 -7.25 -5.68
N ARG A 117 -1.25 -7.35 -6.54
CA ARG A 117 -1.08 -7.40 -7.99
C ARG A 117 -0.43 -6.13 -8.55
N LEU A 118 -0.87 -4.95 -8.06
CA LEU A 118 -0.31 -3.66 -8.48
C LEU A 118 1.13 -3.47 -7.99
N LEU A 119 1.43 -3.80 -6.73
CA LEU A 119 2.78 -3.73 -6.19
C LEU A 119 3.75 -4.62 -6.96
N ARG A 120 3.36 -5.87 -7.24
CA ARG A 120 4.15 -6.79 -8.05
C ARG A 120 4.36 -6.28 -9.47
N ALA A 121 3.30 -5.79 -10.11
CA ALA A 121 3.36 -5.24 -11.46
C ALA A 121 4.37 -4.08 -11.55
N HIS A 122 4.37 -3.19 -10.57
CA HIS A 122 5.28 -2.06 -10.53
C HIS A 122 6.73 -2.47 -10.26
N PHE A 123 6.97 -3.24 -9.18
CA PHE A 123 8.33 -3.48 -8.70
C PHE A 123 9.03 -4.65 -9.38
N THR A 124 8.32 -5.65 -9.87
CA THR A 124 8.90 -6.87 -10.43
C THR A 124 8.74 -6.93 -11.96
N GLU A 125 7.61 -6.41 -12.47
CA GLU A 125 7.26 -6.57 -13.89
C GLU A 125 7.50 -5.30 -14.72
N GLY A 126 7.80 -4.16 -14.08
CA GLY A 126 8.01 -2.87 -14.75
C GLY A 126 6.78 -2.35 -15.50
N ALA A 127 5.58 -2.74 -15.04
CA ALA A 127 4.33 -2.34 -15.68
C ALA A 127 4.06 -0.83 -15.53
N ASP A 128 3.57 -0.22 -16.61
CA ASP A 128 3.12 1.18 -16.60
C ASP A 128 1.74 1.28 -15.94
N LEU A 129 1.71 1.72 -14.68
CA LEU A 129 0.48 1.96 -13.92
C LEU A 129 -0.20 3.28 -14.26
N SER A 130 0.30 4.06 -15.23
CA SER A 130 -0.41 5.22 -15.80
C SER A 130 -1.25 4.84 -17.03
N ASP A 131 -1.04 3.63 -17.58
CA ASP A 131 -1.78 3.11 -18.72
C ASP A 131 -3.08 2.42 -18.26
N GLN A 132 -4.22 2.90 -18.76
CA GLN A 132 -5.54 2.41 -18.35
C GLN A 132 -5.83 0.97 -18.79
N ASP A 133 -5.29 0.52 -19.91
CA ASP A 133 -5.46 -0.87 -20.34
C ASP A 133 -4.62 -1.82 -19.46
N THR A 134 -3.41 -1.41 -19.09
CA THR A 134 -2.58 -2.12 -18.11
C THR A 134 -3.30 -2.22 -16.76
N LEU A 135 -3.82 -1.11 -16.21
CA LEU A 135 -4.57 -1.12 -14.96
C LEU A 135 -5.80 -2.02 -15.05
N THR A 136 -6.55 -1.95 -16.16
CA THR A 136 -7.73 -2.81 -16.38
C THR A 136 -7.36 -4.29 -16.32
N ARG A 137 -6.34 -4.70 -17.06
CA ARG A 137 -5.83 -6.06 -17.04
C ARG A 137 -5.42 -6.53 -15.65
N LEU A 138 -4.62 -5.72 -14.94
CA LEU A 138 -4.10 -6.06 -13.61
C LEU A 138 -5.21 -6.22 -12.57
N LEU A 139 -6.22 -5.34 -12.58
CA LEU A 139 -7.36 -5.42 -11.66
C LEU A 139 -8.27 -6.61 -11.99
N THR A 140 -8.45 -6.92 -13.28
CA THR A 140 -9.21 -8.11 -13.72
C THR A 140 -8.49 -9.41 -13.29
N GLU A 141 -7.16 -9.47 -13.43
CA GLU A 141 -6.34 -10.58 -12.92
C GLU A 141 -6.48 -10.76 -11.41
N ALA A 142 -6.70 -9.66 -10.67
CA ALA A 142 -6.93 -9.67 -9.22
C ALA A 142 -8.38 -10.04 -8.83
N GLY A 143 -9.28 -10.21 -9.79
CA GLY A 143 -10.67 -10.60 -9.57
C GLY A 143 -11.71 -9.48 -9.62
N ALA A 144 -11.33 -8.26 -10.03
CA ALA A 144 -12.29 -7.19 -10.27
C ALA A 144 -13.04 -7.39 -11.61
N ASP A 145 -14.29 -6.90 -11.67
CA ASP A 145 -15.10 -6.94 -12.87
C ASP A 145 -14.59 -5.94 -13.92
N GLU A 146 -14.15 -6.40 -15.09
CA GLU A 146 -13.54 -5.56 -16.11
C GLU A 146 -14.44 -4.39 -16.57
N PRO A 147 -15.74 -4.56 -16.87
CA PRO A 147 -16.65 -3.46 -17.19
C PRO A 147 -16.68 -2.37 -16.09
N ARG A 148 -16.66 -2.77 -14.81
CA ARG A 148 -16.63 -1.82 -13.69
C ARG A 148 -15.29 -1.08 -13.60
N VAL A 149 -14.17 -1.77 -13.81
CA VAL A 149 -12.84 -1.14 -13.86
C VAL A 149 -12.81 -0.05 -14.94
N ARG A 150 -13.27 -0.37 -16.16
CA ARG A 150 -13.33 0.59 -17.29
C ARG A 150 -14.27 1.77 -16.99
N ALA A 151 -15.41 1.51 -16.33
CA ALA A 151 -16.35 2.57 -15.94
C ALA A 151 -15.74 3.55 -14.92
N VAL A 152 -15.01 3.06 -13.93
CA VAL A 152 -14.27 3.92 -12.96
C VAL A 152 -13.22 4.74 -13.69
N LEU A 153 -12.42 4.15 -14.57
CA LEU A 153 -11.38 4.87 -15.33
C LEU A 153 -11.96 5.95 -16.25
N ALA A 154 -13.16 5.75 -16.80
CA ALA A 154 -13.86 6.71 -17.66
C ALA A 154 -14.61 7.82 -16.90
N SER A 155 -14.53 7.86 -15.57
CA SER A 155 -15.24 8.81 -14.70
C SER A 155 -14.32 9.37 -13.61
N ASP A 156 -14.88 10.16 -12.67
CA ASP A 156 -14.19 10.60 -11.44
C ASP A 156 -14.56 9.76 -10.20
N GLU A 157 -15.21 8.61 -10.40
CA GLU A 157 -15.64 7.74 -9.31
C GLU A 157 -14.44 7.39 -8.40
N TYR A 158 -14.63 7.40 -7.09
CA TYR A 158 -13.63 7.24 -6.03
C TYR A 158 -12.55 8.33 -5.91
N ALA A 159 -12.53 9.38 -6.74
CA ALA A 159 -11.54 10.45 -6.59
C ALA A 159 -11.66 11.17 -5.24
N ASP A 160 -12.89 11.39 -4.76
CA ASP A 160 -13.13 11.98 -3.44
C ASP A 160 -12.73 11.04 -2.29
N ALA A 161 -12.92 9.73 -2.45
CA ALA A 161 -12.50 8.74 -1.46
C ALA A 161 -10.96 8.71 -1.30
N VAL A 162 -10.23 8.78 -2.43
CA VAL A 162 -8.75 8.90 -2.41
C VAL A 162 -8.31 10.17 -1.68
N ARG A 163 -8.97 11.31 -1.93
CA ARG A 163 -8.67 12.58 -1.23
C ARG A 163 -8.95 12.48 0.26
N ALA A 164 -10.09 11.88 0.64
CA ALA A 164 -10.46 11.69 2.03
C ALA A 164 -9.44 10.83 2.80
N ASP A 165 -8.97 9.73 2.20
CA ASP A 165 -7.91 8.89 2.79
C ASP A 165 -6.63 9.70 3.03
N PHE A 166 -6.25 10.55 2.08
CA PHE A 166 -5.04 11.38 2.20
C PHE A 166 -5.17 12.42 3.31
N ASP A 167 -6.33 13.08 3.41
CA ASP A 167 -6.60 14.07 4.46
C ASP A 167 -6.63 13.39 5.84
N GLU A 168 -7.21 12.20 5.93
CA GLU A 168 -7.23 11.41 7.15
C GLU A 168 -5.80 11.00 7.59
N ALA A 169 -4.95 10.56 6.66
CA ALA A 169 -3.54 10.28 6.94
C ALA A 169 -2.85 11.47 7.61
N ARG A 170 -3.07 12.67 7.08
CA ARG A 170 -2.50 13.91 7.64
C ARG A 170 -3.03 14.22 9.03
N MET A 171 -4.33 14.04 9.28
CA MET A 171 -4.93 14.24 10.61
C MET A 171 -4.38 13.25 11.64
N LEU A 172 -4.05 12.02 11.22
CA LEU A 172 -3.44 11.00 12.06
C LEU A 172 -1.92 11.17 12.23
N GLY A 173 -1.33 12.23 11.62
CA GLY A 173 0.09 12.56 11.75
C GLY A 173 1.01 11.73 10.83
N ALA A 174 0.49 11.07 9.80
CA ALA A 174 1.30 10.38 8.82
C ALA A 174 2.14 11.39 8.01
N ASN A 175 3.47 11.29 8.12
CA ASN A 175 4.43 12.10 7.36
C ASN A 175 5.03 11.35 6.17
N GLY A 176 4.53 10.14 5.88
CA GLY A 176 4.97 9.25 4.81
C GLY A 176 4.34 7.87 4.94
N VAL A 177 4.63 7.02 4.00
CA VAL A 177 4.07 5.66 3.94
C VAL A 177 5.16 4.60 3.82
N PRO A 178 4.87 3.35 4.28
CA PRO A 178 3.60 2.88 4.83
C PRO A 178 3.32 3.46 6.22
N PHE A 179 2.04 3.67 6.52
CA PHE A 179 1.58 4.04 7.85
C PHE A 179 0.42 3.13 8.24
N PHE A 180 0.53 2.47 9.38
CA PHE A 180 -0.42 1.49 9.88
C PHE A 180 -1.12 2.05 11.11
N VAL A 181 -2.43 1.87 11.19
CA VAL A 181 -3.23 2.23 12.36
C VAL A 181 -4.05 1.02 12.79
N ILE A 182 -3.87 0.58 14.03
CA ILE A 182 -4.59 -0.55 14.63
C ILE A 182 -5.67 0.03 15.54
N ASP A 183 -6.93 -0.35 15.28
CA ASP A 183 -8.14 0.03 16.03
C ASP A 183 -8.24 1.53 16.32
N ARG A 184 -7.77 2.35 15.38
CA ARG A 184 -7.75 3.82 15.51
C ARG A 184 -6.99 4.37 16.73
N THR A 185 -6.21 3.52 17.40
CA THR A 185 -5.53 3.83 18.68
C THR A 185 -4.02 3.74 18.56
N TYR A 186 -3.50 2.73 17.86
CA TYR A 186 -2.06 2.48 17.78
C TYR A 186 -1.53 2.75 16.39
N GLY A 187 -0.58 3.68 16.27
CA GLY A 187 0.08 4.02 15.01
C GLY A 187 1.46 3.35 14.88
N VAL A 188 1.74 2.73 13.73
CA VAL A 188 3.07 2.21 13.39
C VAL A 188 3.52 2.86 12.09
N SER A 189 4.61 3.63 12.15
CA SER A 189 5.15 4.35 10.99
C SER A 189 6.28 3.57 10.33
N GLY A 190 6.24 3.47 9.00
CA GLY A 190 7.26 2.82 8.20
C GLY A 190 7.18 1.30 8.19
N ALA A 191 8.05 0.68 7.40
CA ALA A 191 8.17 -0.77 7.30
C ALA A 191 8.96 -1.33 8.49
N GLN A 192 8.35 -1.36 9.67
CA GLN A 192 8.96 -1.91 10.89
C GLN A 192 9.19 -3.42 10.76
N SER A 193 9.95 -4.02 11.68
CA SER A 193 10.19 -5.46 11.68
C SER A 193 8.90 -6.26 11.98
N ALA A 194 8.85 -7.54 11.59
CA ALA A 194 7.72 -8.40 11.92
C ALA A 194 7.51 -8.54 13.44
N GLU A 195 8.59 -8.52 14.24
CA GLU A 195 8.54 -8.55 15.70
C GLU A 195 7.88 -7.30 16.26
N THR A 196 8.17 -6.11 15.68
CA THR A 196 7.54 -4.85 16.07
C THR A 196 6.04 -4.87 15.76
N PHE A 197 5.65 -5.35 14.57
CA PHE A 197 4.25 -5.52 14.22
C PHE A 197 3.54 -6.50 15.15
N LEU A 198 4.15 -7.67 15.42
CA LEU A 198 3.58 -8.67 16.31
C LEU A 198 3.37 -8.12 17.72
N HIS A 199 4.34 -7.36 18.23
CA HIS A 199 4.20 -6.69 19.52
C HIS A 199 3.04 -5.68 19.52
N ALA A 200 2.91 -4.85 18.49
CA ALA A 200 1.83 -3.88 18.37
C ALA A 200 0.45 -4.57 18.30
N LEU A 201 0.32 -5.66 17.53
CA LEU A 201 -0.90 -6.46 17.43
C LEU A 201 -1.31 -7.02 18.79
N ARG A 202 -0.38 -7.66 19.52
CA ARG A 202 -0.66 -8.21 20.86
C ARG A 202 -1.03 -7.12 21.87
N THR A 203 -0.37 -5.97 21.81
CA THR A 203 -0.68 -4.84 22.70
C THR A 203 -2.08 -4.30 22.45
N ALA A 204 -2.46 -4.12 21.18
CA ALA A 204 -3.77 -3.63 20.81
C ALA A 204 -4.87 -4.62 21.22
N TYR A 205 -4.66 -5.90 20.95
CA TYR A 205 -5.63 -6.96 21.28
C TYR A 205 -5.85 -7.08 22.80
N ALA A 206 -4.78 -7.06 23.59
CA ALA A 206 -4.90 -7.12 25.06
C ALA A 206 -5.62 -5.90 25.65
N ALA A 207 -5.52 -4.73 24.99
CA ALA A 207 -6.24 -3.53 25.44
C ALA A 207 -7.74 -3.59 25.12
N GLU A 208 -8.12 -4.21 23.98
CA GLU A 208 -9.52 -4.46 23.60
C GLU A 208 -10.19 -5.43 24.57
N ASP A 209 -9.57 -6.59 24.84
CA ASP A 209 -10.02 -7.60 25.82
C ASP A 209 -10.25 -6.98 27.23
N ALA A 210 -9.30 -6.16 27.69
CA ALA A 210 -9.42 -5.52 28.99
C ALA A 210 -10.55 -4.48 29.06
N ALA A 211 -10.87 -3.81 27.93
CA ALA A 211 -11.97 -2.86 27.85
C ALA A 211 -13.34 -3.56 27.83
N GLU A 212 -13.45 -4.71 27.13
CA GLU A 212 -14.67 -5.53 27.14
C GLU A 212 -14.97 -6.11 28.51
N ASP A 213 -13.98 -6.66 29.21
CA ASP A 213 -14.12 -7.18 30.58
C ASP A 213 -14.52 -6.08 31.60
N ALA A 214 -14.05 -4.84 31.42
CA ALA A 214 -14.41 -3.72 32.29
C ALA A 214 -15.84 -3.21 32.02
N GLY A 215 -16.32 -3.31 30.77
CA GLY A 215 -17.68 -2.91 30.38
C GLY A 215 -18.77 -3.94 30.73
N ALA A 216 -18.37 -5.18 31.01
CA ALA A 216 -19.29 -6.28 31.39
C ALA A 216 -19.53 -6.37 32.90
N ARG A 217 -18.98 -5.53 33.73
CA ARG A 217 -19.15 -5.45 35.18
C ARG A 217 -19.97 -4.24 35.56
#